data_85c94bbcf03caaf1e1f248dbf8eafa39
#
_entry.id   85c94bbcf03caaf1e1f248dbf8eafa39
#
_cell.length_a   1.000
_cell.length_b   1.000
_cell.length_c   1.000
_cell.angle_alpha   90.00
_cell.angle_beta   90.00
_cell.angle_gamma   90.00
#
_symmetry.space_group_name_H-M   'P 1'
#
loop_
_entity.id
_entity.type
_entity.pdbx_description
1 polymer ?
#
loop_
_entity_poly.entity_id
_entity_poly.type
_entity_poly.pdbx_seq_one_letter_code
_entity_poly.pdbx_strand_id
1 'polypeptide(L)'
;MTRHFFGDTAVLLGRSLRHITRSPDTIITTAIMPIAMMLMFVYVFGGAINTGSVSYVNYLLPGILLITVASGIAYTAFRLFIDMKGGIFERFQSMPIARSSVLWAHVLTSLVANSISLVVVVLVALLMGFRSAAGVPAWLAVAGILILFTLALTWLAVIPGLSAKSVEGASAFSYPLIFLPFLSSAFVPTDTMPGLVRAFAEHQPVTSIVNAIRALFTQQPVGADIWIALAWCVGILIVTFAFAMNTYHRKIS
;
A
#
# COMPACT_ATOMS: atom_id res chain seq x y z
N MET A 1 30.64 -12.30 -0.88
CA MET A 1 29.62 -11.89 -1.90
C MET A 1 28.74 -10.71 -1.51
N THR A 2 29.04 -10.00 -0.43
CA THR A 2 28.20 -8.89 0.10
C THR A 2 28.73 -7.48 -0.20
N ARG A 3 29.88 -7.35 -0.85
CA ARG A 3 30.54 -6.02 -1.05
C ARG A 3 29.81 -5.07 -2.02
N HIS A 4 28.90 -5.56 -2.86
CA HIS A 4 28.25 -4.73 -3.88
C HIS A 4 26.72 -4.60 -3.72
N PHE A 5 26.10 -5.25 -2.70
CA PHE A 5 24.66 -5.27 -2.52
C PHE A 5 23.99 -3.89 -2.57
N PHE A 6 24.51 -2.93 -1.80
CA PHE A 6 23.96 -1.56 -1.78
C PHE A 6 24.17 -0.82 -3.10
N GLY A 7 25.35 -0.99 -3.71
CA GLY A 7 25.64 -0.38 -5.01
C GLY A 7 24.76 -0.94 -6.12
N ASP A 8 24.65 -2.27 -6.20
CA ASP A 8 23.81 -2.96 -7.19
C ASP A 8 22.34 -2.57 -7.03
N THR A 9 21.83 -2.55 -5.79
CA THR A 9 20.45 -2.14 -5.49
C THR A 9 20.22 -0.68 -5.89
N ALA A 10 21.15 0.23 -5.60
CA ALA A 10 21.04 1.64 -5.95
C ALA A 10 21.04 1.87 -7.48
N VAL A 11 21.86 1.16 -8.23
CA VAL A 11 21.90 1.24 -9.70
C VAL A 11 20.59 0.73 -10.31
N LEU A 12 20.09 -0.43 -9.85
CA LEU A 12 18.85 -1.01 -10.32
C LEU A 12 17.63 -0.13 -9.94
N LEU A 13 17.63 0.43 -8.74
CA LEU A 13 16.63 1.39 -8.30
C LEU A 13 16.64 2.64 -9.17
N GLY A 14 17.82 3.23 -9.41
CA GLY A 14 17.97 4.41 -10.26
C GLY A 14 17.45 4.20 -11.68
N ARG A 15 17.68 3.01 -12.26
CA ARG A 15 17.13 2.61 -13.56
C ARG A 15 15.59 2.55 -13.50
N SER A 16 15.04 1.90 -12.49
CA SER A 16 13.59 1.73 -12.34
C SER A 16 12.86 3.06 -12.06
N LEU A 17 13.47 3.95 -11.28
CA LEU A 17 12.94 5.29 -11.02
C LEU A 17 12.90 6.15 -12.28
N ARG A 18 13.94 6.10 -13.13
CA ARG A 18 13.92 6.77 -14.44
C ARG A 18 12.82 6.25 -15.34
N HIS A 19 12.48 4.98 -15.22
CA HIS A 19 11.34 4.41 -15.96
C HIS A 19 10.01 4.97 -15.46
N ILE A 20 9.80 5.07 -14.13
CA ILE A 20 8.58 5.64 -13.54
C ILE A 20 8.39 7.10 -13.97
N THR A 21 9.45 7.91 -13.94
CA THR A 21 9.36 9.32 -14.34
C THR A 21 9.08 9.52 -15.85
N ARG A 22 9.45 8.55 -16.67
CA ARG A 22 9.20 8.57 -18.13
C ARG A 22 7.87 7.92 -18.54
N SER A 23 7.25 7.14 -17.65
CA SER A 23 5.99 6.46 -17.89
C SER A 23 5.03 6.75 -16.73
N PRO A 24 4.34 7.90 -16.73
CA PRO A 24 3.40 8.27 -15.68
C PRO A 24 2.19 7.33 -15.60
N ASP A 25 2.02 6.45 -16.60
CA ASP A 25 0.92 5.49 -16.70
C ASP A 25 0.72 4.67 -15.42
N THR A 26 1.82 4.27 -14.76
CA THR A 26 1.75 3.52 -13.50
C THR A 26 1.08 4.32 -12.39
N ILE A 27 1.47 5.61 -12.23
CA ILE A 27 0.93 6.50 -11.19
C ILE A 27 -0.53 6.79 -11.50
N ILE A 28 -0.84 7.10 -12.77
CA ILE A 28 -2.21 7.34 -13.23
C ILE A 28 -3.07 6.12 -12.98
N THR A 29 -2.64 4.94 -13.40
CA THR A 29 -3.41 3.70 -13.25
C THR A 29 -3.65 3.34 -11.78
N THR A 30 -2.68 3.55 -10.90
CA THR A 30 -2.83 3.22 -9.47
C THR A 30 -3.60 4.28 -8.69
N ALA A 31 -3.60 5.55 -9.11
CA ALA A 31 -4.29 6.64 -8.43
C ALA A 31 -5.71 6.89 -8.95
N ILE A 32 -6.00 6.60 -10.23
CA ILE A 32 -7.28 6.94 -10.86
C ILE A 32 -8.47 6.26 -10.17
N MET A 33 -8.34 4.98 -9.83
CA MET A 33 -9.42 4.23 -9.19
C MET A 33 -9.72 4.73 -7.78
N PRO A 34 -8.74 4.90 -6.87
CA PRO A 34 -8.98 5.52 -5.56
C PRO A 34 -9.54 6.93 -5.65
N ILE A 35 -9.07 7.76 -6.60
CA ILE A 35 -9.59 9.11 -6.81
C ILE A 35 -11.04 9.06 -7.28
N ALA A 36 -11.37 8.22 -8.26
CA ALA A 36 -12.73 8.06 -8.73
C ALA A 36 -13.67 7.59 -7.61
N MET A 37 -13.21 6.66 -6.77
CA MET A 37 -13.95 6.23 -5.59
C MET A 37 -14.14 7.36 -4.59
N MET A 38 -13.11 8.15 -4.31
CA MET A 38 -13.19 9.29 -3.41
C MET A 38 -14.20 10.33 -3.93
N LEU A 39 -14.17 10.63 -5.23
CA LEU A 39 -15.13 11.53 -5.86
C LEU A 39 -16.56 10.98 -5.73
N MET A 40 -16.76 9.71 -6.05
CA MET A 40 -18.07 9.06 -5.93
C MET A 40 -18.60 9.11 -4.49
N PHE A 41 -17.78 8.71 -3.53
CA PHE A 41 -18.20 8.69 -2.12
C PHE A 41 -18.49 10.08 -1.58
N VAL A 42 -17.69 11.09 -1.90
CA VAL A 42 -17.88 12.45 -1.41
C VAL A 42 -19.09 13.13 -2.05
N TYR A 43 -19.22 13.07 -3.38
CA TYR A 43 -20.25 13.84 -4.09
C TYR A 43 -21.57 13.10 -4.29
N VAL A 44 -21.54 11.75 -4.38
CA VAL A 44 -22.77 10.96 -4.56
C VAL A 44 -23.33 10.50 -3.21
N PHE A 45 -22.46 9.96 -2.33
CA PHE A 45 -22.90 9.38 -1.06
C PHE A 45 -22.70 10.30 0.15
N GLY A 46 -21.89 11.34 0.04
CA GLY A 46 -21.52 12.19 1.18
C GLY A 46 -22.70 12.89 1.85
N GLY A 47 -23.79 13.17 1.12
CA GLY A 47 -25.02 13.72 1.70
C GLY A 47 -25.90 12.69 2.44
N ALA A 48 -25.70 11.40 2.18
CA ALA A 48 -26.48 10.31 2.79
C ALA A 48 -25.79 9.68 4.00
N ILE A 49 -24.45 9.84 4.13
CA ILE A 49 -23.67 9.24 5.21
C ILE A 49 -23.43 10.27 6.31
N ASN A 50 -23.97 9.99 7.50
CA ASN A 50 -23.78 10.85 8.66
C ASN A 50 -22.48 10.46 9.41
N THR A 51 -21.48 11.35 9.35
CA THR A 51 -20.21 11.21 10.06
C THR A 51 -20.11 12.18 11.25
N GLY A 52 -21.23 12.69 11.73
CA GLY A 52 -21.27 13.68 12.81
C GLY A 52 -20.81 15.07 12.32
N SER A 53 -19.96 15.74 13.08
CA SER A 53 -19.47 17.11 12.77
C SER A 53 -18.30 17.14 11.78
N VAL A 54 -17.75 15.99 11.40
CA VAL A 54 -16.59 15.89 10.52
C VAL A 54 -17.03 15.84 9.07
N SER A 55 -16.40 16.61 8.18
CA SER A 55 -16.70 16.52 6.74
C SER A 55 -16.38 15.12 6.23
N TYR A 56 -17.23 14.58 5.35
CA TYR A 56 -17.09 13.21 4.90
C TYR A 56 -15.76 12.92 4.18
N VAL A 57 -15.20 13.91 3.47
CA VAL A 57 -13.87 13.77 2.86
C VAL A 57 -12.77 13.56 3.91
N ASN A 58 -12.87 14.22 5.07
CA ASN A 58 -11.92 14.03 6.16
C ASN A 58 -12.06 12.64 6.80
N TYR A 59 -13.29 12.13 6.86
CA TYR A 59 -13.58 10.82 7.43
C TYR A 59 -13.03 9.68 6.57
N LEU A 60 -13.26 9.74 5.24
CA LEU A 60 -12.98 8.63 4.32
C LEU A 60 -11.53 8.60 3.80
N LEU A 61 -10.79 9.73 3.84
CA LEU A 61 -9.46 9.82 3.25
C LEU A 61 -8.49 8.73 3.73
N PRO A 62 -8.40 8.39 5.04
CA PRO A 62 -7.54 7.29 5.49
C PRO A 62 -7.82 5.97 4.77
N GLY A 63 -9.10 5.62 4.57
CA GLY A 63 -9.49 4.42 3.83
C GLY A 63 -9.09 4.46 2.36
N ILE A 64 -9.26 5.61 1.70
CA ILE A 64 -8.82 5.82 0.31
C ILE A 64 -7.30 5.65 0.18
N LEU A 65 -6.52 6.14 1.14
CA LEU A 65 -5.07 5.95 1.15
C LEU A 65 -4.68 4.46 1.21
N LEU A 66 -5.39 3.66 2.01
CA LEU A 66 -5.13 2.22 2.08
C LEU A 66 -5.53 1.50 0.78
N ILE A 67 -6.65 1.88 0.16
CA ILE A 67 -7.02 1.37 -1.18
C ILE A 67 -5.97 1.74 -2.22
N THR A 68 -5.41 2.95 -2.15
CA THR A 68 -4.33 3.39 -3.05
C THR A 68 -3.12 2.47 -2.94
N VAL A 69 -2.70 2.15 -1.71
CA VAL A 69 -1.62 1.17 -1.47
C VAL A 69 -1.98 -0.20 -2.03
N ALA A 70 -3.18 -0.71 -1.72
CA ALA A 70 -3.62 -2.02 -2.19
C ALA A 70 -3.66 -2.11 -3.74
N SER A 71 -4.07 -1.04 -4.42
CA SER A 71 -4.05 -0.96 -5.89
C SER A 71 -2.63 -0.95 -6.45
N GLY A 72 -1.73 -0.21 -5.81
CA GLY A 72 -0.33 -0.11 -6.26
C GLY A 72 0.46 -1.41 -6.11
N ILE A 73 0.17 -2.21 -5.08
CA ILE A 73 0.85 -3.51 -4.90
C ILE A 73 0.39 -4.56 -5.91
N ALA A 74 -0.85 -4.49 -6.42
CA ALA A 74 -1.31 -5.32 -7.53
C ALA A 74 -0.40 -5.16 -8.75
N TYR A 75 -0.09 -3.90 -9.08
CA TYR A 75 0.82 -3.57 -10.16
C TYR A 75 2.26 -4.06 -9.90
N THR A 76 2.71 -4.04 -8.66
CA THR A 76 4.03 -4.57 -8.27
C THR A 76 4.15 -6.06 -8.54
N ALA A 77 3.15 -6.85 -8.15
CA ALA A 77 3.13 -8.28 -8.42
C ALA A 77 3.06 -8.58 -9.92
N PHE A 78 2.25 -7.83 -10.65
CA PHE A 78 2.17 -7.90 -12.10
C PHE A 78 3.54 -7.67 -12.77
N ARG A 79 4.21 -6.57 -12.43
CA ARG A 79 5.54 -6.26 -12.99
C ARG A 79 6.57 -7.32 -12.66
N LEU A 80 6.61 -7.76 -11.41
CA LEU A 80 7.54 -8.81 -11.00
C LEU A 80 7.30 -10.10 -11.79
N PHE A 81 6.04 -10.47 -12.01
CA PHE A 81 5.67 -11.62 -12.81
C PHE A 81 6.14 -11.49 -14.28
N ILE A 82 5.93 -10.33 -14.91
CA ILE A 82 6.38 -10.07 -16.29
C ILE A 82 7.91 -10.14 -16.37
N ASP A 83 8.61 -9.55 -15.43
CA ASP A 83 10.08 -9.56 -15.40
C ASP A 83 10.62 -10.98 -15.20
N MET A 84 9.94 -11.82 -14.39
CA MET A 84 10.26 -13.23 -14.26
C MET A 84 10.06 -14.01 -15.55
N LYS A 85 8.95 -13.79 -16.24
CA LYS A 85 8.63 -14.45 -17.53
C LYS A 85 9.52 -13.98 -18.68
N GLY A 86 9.96 -12.73 -18.64
CA GLY A 86 10.82 -12.12 -19.66
C GLY A 86 12.29 -12.55 -19.59
N GLY A 87 12.66 -13.49 -18.72
CA GLY A 87 14.04 -13.97 -18.59
C GLY A 87 15.01 -12.93 -18.00
N ILE A 88 14.51 -11.84 -17.44
CA ILE A 88 15.33 -10.80 -16.82
C ILE A 88 16.12 -11.36 -15.65
N PHE A 89 15.52 -12.25 -14.87
CA PHE A 89 16.18 -12.92 -13.74
C PHE A 89 17.30 -13.86 -14.19
N GLU A 90 17.13 -14.59 -15.29
CA GLU A 90 18.17 -15.46 -15.87
C GLU A 90 19.38 -14.64 -16.32
N ARG A 91 19.12 -13.47 -16.95
CA ARG A 91 20.19 -12.52 -17.32
C ARG A 91 20.91 -11.98 -16.09
N PHE A 92 20.20 -11.67 -15.00
CA PHE A 92 20.85 -11.20 -13.77
C PHE A 92 21.60 -12.30 -13.03
N GLN A 93 21.21 -13.57 -13.17
CA GLN A 93 21.97 -14.70 -12.63
C GLN A 93 23.33 -14.88 -13.30
N SER A 94 23.47 -14.52 -14.58
CA SER A 94 24.74 -14.54 -15.30
C SER A 94 25.66 -13.36 -14.97
N MET A 95 25.16 -12.35 -14.26
CA MET A 95 25.94 -11.16 -13.86
C MET A 95 26.48 -11.31 -12.43
N PRO A 96 27.64 -10.71 -12.11
CA PRO A 96 28.24 -10.77 -10.76
C PRO A 96 27.54 -9.80 -9.78
N ILE A 97 26.19 -9.86 -9.71
CA ILE A 97 25.38 -9.04 -8.80
C ILE A 97 24.80 -9.89 -7.66
N ALA A 98 24.51 -9.26 -6.52
CA ALA A 98 23.86 -9.93 -5.41
C ALA A 98 22.43 -10.32 -5.79
N ARG A 99 22.12 -11.62 -5.73
CA ARG A 99 20.82 -12.18 -6.17
C ARG A 99 19.59 -11.48 -5.54
N SER A 100 19.69 -11.10 -4.27
CA SER A 100 18.63 -10.39 -3.55
C SER A 100 18.45 -8.92 -3.95
N SER A 101 19.46 -8.30 -4.59
CA SER A 101 19.39 -6.87 -5.00
C SER A 101 18.26 -6.61 -5.98
N VAL A 102 17.93 -7.58 -6.82
CA VAL A 102 16.84 -7.47 -7.80
C VAL A 102 15.49 -7.33 -7.10
N LEU A 103 15.21 -8.18 -6.10
CA LEU A 103 13.96 -8.08 -5.31
C LEU A 103 13.88 -6.77 -4.54
N TRP A 104 14.98 -6.37 -3.88
CA TRP A 104 15.01 -5.11 -3.16
C TRP A 104 14.81 -3.90 -4.07
N ALA A 105 15.36 -3.93 -5.30
CA ALA A 105 15.11 -2.89 -6.28
C ALA A 105 13.62 -2.81 -6.67
N HIS A 106 12.95 -3.95 -6.85
CA HIS A 106 11.50 -3.98 -7.10
C HIS A 106 10.70 -3.43 -5.91
N VAL A 107 11.04 -3.85 -4.69
CA VAL A 107 10.37 -3.39 -3.46
C VAL A 107 10.53 -1.88 -3.27
N LEU A 108 11.73 -1.36 -3.39
CA LEU A 108 12.00 0.07 -3.25
C LEU A 108 11.35 0.90 -4.37
N THR A 109 11.35 0.39 -5.60
CA THR A 109 10.68 1.02 -6.74
C THR A 109 9.17 1.11 -6.49
N SER A 110 8.56 0.03 -6.00
CA SER A 110 7.15 0.00 -5.63
C SER A 110 6.83 0.97 -4.50
N LEU A 111 7.67 1.01 -3.47
CA LEU A 111 7.52 1.94 -2.35
C LEU A 111 7.50 3.40 -2.83
N VAL A 112 8.43 3.78 -3.70
CA VAL A 112 8.47 5.13 -4.26
C VAL A 112 7.24 5.42 -5.13
N ALA A 113 6.84 4.50 -6.01
CA ALA A 113 5.69 4.66 -6.88
C ALA A 113 4.39 4.83 -6.06
N ASN A 114 4.19 4.00 -5.04
CA ASN A 114 3.05 4.10 -4.13
C ASN A 114 3.08 5.42 -3.34
N SER A 115 4.25 5.85 -2.86
CA SER A 115 4.38 7.13 -2.15
C SER A 115 3.97 8.30 -3.03
N ILE A 116 4.34 8.30 -4.31
CA ILE A 116 3.91 9.33 -5.26
C ILE A 116 2.39 9.28 -5.46
N SER A 117 1.81 8.08 -5.64
CA SER A 117 0.35 7.92 -5.78
C SER A 117 -0.40 8.41 -4.54
N LEU A 118 0.11 8.13 -3.34
CA LEU A 118 -0.45 8.65 -2.08
C LEU A 118 -0.42 10.17 -2.02
N VAL A 119 0.69 10.79 -2.43
CA VAL A 119 0.79 12.26 -2.49
C VAL A 119 -0.23 12.82 -3.48
N VAL A 120 -0.39 12.23 -4.66
CA VAL A 120 -1.39 12.65 -5.65
C VAL A 120 -2.81 12.56 -5.07
N VAL A 121 -3.15 11.47 -4.40
CA VAL A 121 -4.47 11.30 -3.77
C VAL A 121 -4.70 12.35 -2.67
N VAL A 122 -3.71 12.63 -1.84
CA VAL A 122 -3.80 13.69 -0.81
C VAL A 122 -3.99 15.06 -1.44
N LEU A 123 -3.27 15.39 -2.52
CA LEU A 123 -3.43 16.65 -3.24
C LEU A 123 -4.86 16.80 -3.81
N VAL A 124 -5.41 15.73 -4.39
CA VAL A 124 -6.80 15.75 -4.87
C VAL A 124 -7.78 15.91 -3.70
N ALA A 125 -7.55 15.22 -2.56
CA ALA A 125 -8.38 15.40 -1.37
C ALA A 125 -8.37 16.84 -0.85
N LEU A 126 -7.21 17.51 -0.87
CA LEU A 126 -7.08 18.93 -0.51
C LEU A 126 -7.93 19.83 -1.43
N LEU A 127 -7.94 19.54 -2.74
CA LEU A 127 -8.80 20.26 -3.72
C LEU A 127 -10.28 19.99 -3.45
N MET A 128 -10.65 18.81 -2.97
CA MET A 128 -12.02 18.44 -2.59
C MET A 128 -12.48 19.00 -1.24
N GLY A 129 -11.62 19.75 -0.54
CA GLY A 129 -11.96 20.36 0.73
C GLY A 129 -11.48 19.60 1.97
N PHE A 130 -10.60 18.60 1.83
CA PHE A 130 -9.91 18.02 2.99
C PHE A 130 -9.16 19.11 3.76
N ARG A 131 -9.37 19.14 5.07
CA ARG A 131 -8.65 20.05 5.97
C ARG A 131 -8.19 19.28 7.18
N SER A 132 -6.89 19.23 7.36
CA SER A 132 -6.27 18.59 8.52
C SER A 132 -5.86 19.64 9.54
N ALA A 133 -6.14 19.36 10.80
CA ALA A 133 -5.60 20.14 11.92
C ALA A 133 -4.17 19.68 12.29
N ALA A 134 -3.67 18.62 11.67
CA ALA A 134 -2.41 17.97 11.99
C ALA A 134 -1.20 18.89 11.80
N GLY A 135 -0.34 18.94 12.80
CA GLY A 135 1.00 19.53 12.69
C GLY A 135 1.98 18.60 11.94
N VAL A 136 3.18 19.14 11.67
CA VAL A 136 4.25 18.37 10.98
C VAL A 136 4.54 17.01 11.60
N PRO A 137 4.64 16.84 12.94
CA PRO A 137 4.89 15.54 13.53
C PRO A 137 3.80 14.49 13.23
N ALA A 138 2.53 14.92 13.22
CA ALA A 138 1.42 14.02 12.89
C ALA A 138 1.45 13.59 11.41
N TRP A 139 1.77 14.49 10.49
CA TRP A 139 1.98 14.15 9.08
C TRP A 139 3.13 13.17 8.87
N LEU A 140 4.24 13.34 9.60
CA LEU A 140 5.36 12.40 9.57
C LEU A 140 4.97 11.02 10.13
N ALA A 141 4.16 10.99 11.19
CA ALA A 141 3.63 9.75 11.74
C ALA A 141 2.71 9.03 10.72
N VAL A 142 1.80 9.76 10.07
CA VAL A 142 0.95 9.21 8.98
C VAL A 142 1.80 8.67 7.84
N ALA A 143 2.79 9.43 7.39
CA ALA A 143 3.71 8.98 6.34
C ALA A 143 4.46 7.70 6.77
N GLY A 144 4.94 7.65 8.01
CA GLY A 144 5.62 6.46 8.57
C GLY A 144 4.72 5.22 8.58
N ILE A 145 3.47 5.35 9.04
CA ILE A 145 2.48 4.25 9.03
C ILE A 145 2.22 3.79 7.60
N LEU A 146 1.97 4.70 6.66
CA LEU A 146 1.69 4.36 5.26
C LEU A 146 2.89 3.73 4.56
N ILE A 147 4.11 4.20 4.82
CA ILE A 147 5.35 3.62 4.29
C ILE A 147 5.53 2.20 4.83
N LEU A 148 5.34 2.00 6.13
CA LEU A 148 5.48 0.69 6.76
C LEU A 148 4.42 -0.29 6.24
N PHE A 149 3.17 0.15 6.12
CA PHE A 149 2.08 -0.64 5.53
C PHE A 149 2.35 -0.98 4.06
N THR A 150 2.77 0.00 3.26
CA THR A 150 3.17 -0.21 1.87
C THR A 150 4.29 -1.23 1.75
N LEU A 151 5.30 -1.13 2.61
CA LEU A 151 6.43 -2.06 2.63
C LEU A 151 5.98 -3.48 2.96
N ALA A 152 5.12 -3.64 3.98
CA ALA A 152 4.56 -4.92 4.38
C ALA A 152 3.77 -5.58 3.25
N LEU A 153 2.89 -4.82 2.60
CA LEU A 153 2.09 -5.32 1.48
C LEU A 153 2.90 -5.52 0.20
N THR A 154 3.97 -4.74 -0.02
CA THR A 154 4.86 -4.97 -1.17
C THR A 154 5.59 -6.30 -1.05
N TRP A 155 6.04 -6.68 0.14
CA TRP A 155 6.62 -8.02 0.36
C TRP A 155 5.57 -9.13 0.20
N LEU A 156 4.33 -8.88 0.57
CA LEU A 156 3.22 -9.79 0.28
C LEU A 156 3.04 -9.98 -1.24
N ALA A 157 3.13 -8.90 -2.03
CA ALA A 157 3.00 -8.92 -3.49
C ALA A 157 4.14 -9.69 -4.19
N VAL A 158 5.32 -9.76 -3.58
CA VAL A 158 6.45 -10.55 -4.11
C VAL A 158 6.09 -12.02 -4.23
N ILE A 159 5.33 -12.58 -3.28
CA ILE A 159 4.98 -14.02 -3.26
C ILE A 159 4.22 -14.43 -4.52
N PRO A 160 3.05 -13.85 -4.86
CA PRO A 160 2.34 -14.16 -6.09
C PRO A 160 3.12 -13.72 -7.34
N GLY A 161 3.85 -12.60 -7.30
CA GLY A 161 4.70 -12.18 -8.39
C GLY A 161 5.74 -13.23 -8.80
N LEU A 162 6.30 -13.95 -7.83
CA LEU A 162 7.23 -15.06 -8.07
C LEU A 162 6.55 -16.36 -8.45
N SER A 163 5.37 -16.69 -7.90
CA SER A 163 4.77 -18.04 -7.94
C SER A 163 3.61 -18.19 -8.90
N ALA A 164 2.99 -17.10 -9.34
CA ALA A 164 1.84 -17.16 -10.25
C ALA A 164 2.19 -17.82 -11.60
N LYS A 165 1.18 -18.42 -12.21
CA LYS A 165 1.27 -19.03 -13.54
C LYS A 165 0.75 -18.12 -14.64
N SER A 166 -0.10 -17.14 -14.30
CA SER A 166 -0.69 -16.18 -15.21
C SER A 166 -0.62 -14.76 -14.65
N VAL A 167 -0.82 -13.78 -15.51
CA VAL A 167 -0.88 -12.35 -15.16
C VAL A 167 -2.02 -12.08 -14.16
N GLU A 168 -3.18 -12.65 -14.44
CA GLU A 168 -4.38 -12.53 -13.60
C GLU A 168 -4.11 -13.12 -12.21
N GLY A 169 -3.49 -14.31 -12.15
CA GLY A 169 -3.12 -14.96 -10.90
C GLY A 169 -2.12 -14.16 -10.07
N ALA A 170 -1.20 -13.44 -10.73
CA ALA A 170 -0.26 -12.57 -10.05
C ALA A 170 -0.93 -11.37 -9.38
N SER A 171 -2.03 -10.87 -9.94
CA SER A 171 -2.73 -9.67 -9.46
C SER A 171 -3.94 -9.98 -8.57
N ALA A 172 -4.54 -11.16 -8.70
CA ALA A 172 -5.81 -11.52 -8.06
C ALA A 172 -5.78 -11.45 -6.52
N PHE A 173 -4.60 -11.67 -5.90
CA PHE A 173 -4.44 -11.57 -4.45
C PHE A 173 -4.76 -10.17 -3.89
N SER A 174 -4.69 -9.13 -4.72
CA SER A 174 -4.95 -7.76 -4.31
C SER A 174 -6.44 -7.44 -4.14
N TYR A 175 -7.33 -8.19 -4.80
CA TYR A 175 -8.76 -7.91 -4.69
C TYR A 175 -9.29 -7.99 -3.25
N PRO A 176 -9.01 -9.03 -2.45
CA PRO A 176 -9.40 -9.03 -1.04
C PRO A 176 -8.83 -7.83 -0.27
N LEU A 177 -7.60 -7.40 -0.56
CA LEU A 177 -6.96 -6.26 0.11
C LEU A 177 -7.62 -4.93 -0.26
N ILE A 178 -8.08 -4.78 -1.51
CA ILE A 178 -8.84 -3.59 -1.96
C ILE A 178 -10.22 -3.56 -1.30
N PHE A 179 -10.85 -4.73 -1.07
CA PHE A 179 -12.15 -4.81 -0.43
C PHE A 179 -12.11 -4.71 1.10
N LEU A 180 -10.98 -5.01 1.72
CA LEU A 180 -10.86 -5.02 3.18
C LEU A 180 -11.20 -3.67 3.85
N PRO A 181 -10.84 -2.50 3.31
CA PRO A 181 -11.25 -1.20 3.83
C PRO A 181 -12.77 -1.00 3.89
N PHE A 182 -13.56 -1.63 2.99
CA PHE A 182 -15.03 -1.54 3.03
C PHE A 182 -15.65 -2.30 4.21
N LEU A 183 -14.94 -3.29 4.72
CA LEU A 183 -15.31 -4.05 5.92
C LEU A 183 -14.59 -3.50 7.16
N SER A 184 -14.29 -2.21 7.20
CA SER A 184 -13.58 -1.53 8.28
C SER A 184 -14.28 -0.23 8.67
N SER A 185 -13.71 0.52 9.61
CA SER A 185 -14.17 1.87 9.96
C SER A 185 -13.85 2.94 8.90
N ALA A 186 -13.35 2.55 7.71
CA ALA A 186 -12.86 3.49 6.70
C ALA A 186 -13.96 4.37 6.09
N PHE A 187 -15.13 3.78 5.80
CA PHE A 187 -16.21 4.43 5.07
C PHE A 187 -17.47 4.67 5.92
N VAL A 188 -17.71 3.79 6.88
CA VAL A 188 -18.87 3.84 7.76
C VAL A 188 -18.45 3.48 9.20
N PRO A 189 -18.98 4.12 10.24
CA PRO A 189 -18.71 3.76 11.63
C PRO A 189 -19.08 2.29 11.92
N THR A 190 -18.23 1.58 12.64
CA THR A 190 -18.41 0.14 12.91
C THR A 190 -19.60 -0.18 13.80
N ASP A 191 -20.03 0.76 14.63
CA ASP A 191 -21.22 0.64 15.52
C ASP A 191 -22.53 0.51 14.74
N THR A 192 -22.57 0.93 13.48
CA THR A 192 -23.75 0.78 12.60
C THR A 192 -23.80 -0.59 11.91
N MET A 193 -22.77 -1.42 12.05
CA MET A 193 -22.65 -2.71 11.35
C MET A 193 -23.35 -3.85 12.13
N PRO A 194 -23.89 -4.88 11.43
CA PRO A 194 -24.38 -6.11 12.07
C PRO A 194 -23.28 -6.81 12.90
N GLY A 195 -23.65 -7.47 13.99
CA GLY A 195 -22.72 -7.96 15.02
C GLY A 195 -21.52 -8.78 14.50
N LEU A 196 -21.71 -9.74 13.60
CA LEU A 196 -20.61 -10.53 13.03
C LEU A 196 -19.67 -9.69 12.16
N VAL A 197 -20.24 -8.79 11.34
CA VAL A 197 -19.45 -7.89 10.48
C VAL A 197 -18.68 -6.89 11.33
N ARG A 198 -19.32 -6.36 12.37
CA ARG A 198 -18.71 -5.45 13.34
C ARG A 198 -17.53 -6.12 14.05
N ALA A 199 -17.70 -7.34 14.57
CA ALA A 199 -16.62 -8.06 15.24
C ALA A 199 -15.42 -8.27 14.33
N PHE A 200 -15.64 -8.61 13.05
CA PHE A 200 -14.55 -8.70 12.06
C PHE A 200 -13.92 -7.34 11.81
N ALA A 201 -14.73 -6.30 11.58
CA ALA A 201 -14.28 -4.95 11.28
C ALA A 201 -13.40 -4.37 12.39
N GLU A 202 -13.76 -4.58 13.65
CA GLU A 202 -13.04 -4.05 14.80
C GLU A 202 -11.69 -4.75 15.06
N HIS A 203 -11.53 -6.02 14.65
CA HIS A 203 -10.34 -6.82 14.93
C HIS A 203 -9.36 -6.95 13.76
N GLN A 204 -9.70 -6.41 12.59
CA GLN A 204 -8.83 -6.46 11.42
C GLN A 204 -7.80 -5.30 11.40
N PRO A 205 -6.64 -5.48 10.75
CA PRO A 205 -5.55 -4.50 10.74
C PRO A 205 -5.94 -3.14 10.14
N VAL A 206 -6.82 -3.13 9.11
CA VAL A 206 -7.18 -1.90 8.40
C VAL A 206 -7.89 -0.90 9.31
N THR A 207 -8.77 -1.36 10.20
CA THR A 207 -9.51 -0.49 11.12
C THR A 207 -8.56 0.26 12.05
N SER A 208 -7.60 -0.43 12.67
CA SER A 208 -6.63 0.21 13.56
C SER A 208 -5.76 1.22 12.81
N ILE A 209 -5.34 0.89 11.57
CA ILE A 209 -4.55 1.81 10.74
C ILE A 209 -5.37 3.05 10.36
N VAL A 210 -6.62 2.86 9.91
CA VAL A 210 -7.53 3.95 9.55
C VAL A 210 -7.81 4.86 10.74
N ASN A 211 -8.12 4.28 11.91
CA ASN A 211 -8.40 5.04 13.12
C ASN A 211 -7.18 5.83 13.59
N ALA A 212 -5.98 5.23 13.58
CA ALA A 212 -4.74 5.91 13.91
C ALA A 212 -4.47 7.11 12.97
N ILE A 213 -4.60 6.93 11.66
CA ILE A 213 -4.42 8.00 10.68
C ILE A 213 -5.48 9.10 10.86
N ARG A 214 -6.75 8.72 11.08
CA ARG A 214 -7.84 9.66 11.31
C ARG A 214 -7.61 10.49 12.57
N ALA A 215 -7.22 9.86 13.67
CA ALA A 215 -6.92 10.56 14.92
C ALA A 215 -5.74 11.53 14.75
N LEU A 216 -4.69 11.14 14.03
CA LEU A 216 -3.55 12.02 13.70
C LEU A 216 -3.99 13.24 12.86
N PHE A 217 -4.86 13.06 11.86
CA PHE A 217 -5.35 14.17 11.03
C PHE A 217 -6.26 15.13 11.79
N THR A 218 -6.97 14.66 12.80
CA THR A 218 -7.92 15.46 13.58
C THR A 218 -7.36 15.94 14.93
N GLN A 219 -6.09 15.64 15.21
CA GLN A 219 -5.43 15.92 16.52
C GLN A 219 -6.18 15.33 17.72
N GLN A 220 -6.87 14.22 17.51
CA GLN A 220 -7.47 13.45 18.59
C GLN A 220 -6.43 12.52 19.24
N PRO A 221 -6.63 12.14 20.51
CA PRO A 221 -5.78 11.14 21.14
C PRO A 221 -5.79 9.83 20.35
N VAL A 222 -4.62 9.39 19.90
CA VAL A 222 -4.52 8.19 19.03
C VAL A 222 -4.77 6.89 19.82
N GLY A 223 -4.64 6.94 21.14
CA GLY A 223 -4.92 5.80 22.02
C GLY A 223 -4.05 4.58 21.73
N ALA A 224 -4.66 3.39 21.81
CA ALA A 224 -3.98 2.12 21.54
C ALA A 224 -3.90 1.80 20.02
N ASP A 225 -4.72 2.45 19.19
CA ASP A 225 -4.82 2.12 17.74
C ASP A 225 -3.49 2.25 17.01
N ILE A 226 -2.64 3.21 17.39
CA ILE A 226 -1.33 3.37 16.75
C ILE A 226 -0.41 2.17 17.02
N TRP A 227 -0.42 1.65 18.25
CA TRP A 227 0.41 0.51 18.62
C TRP A 227 -0.10 -0.78 17.97
N ILE A 228 -1.42 -0.94 17.89
CA ILE A 228 -2.06 -2.07 17.21
C ILE A 228 -1.78 -2.00 15.71
N ALA A 229 -1.89 -0.82 15.10
CA ALA A 229 -1.56 -0.61 13.69
C ALA A 229 -0.09 -0.93 13.38
N LEU A 230 0.83 -0.44 14.20
CA LEU A 230 2.26 -0.74 14.06
C LEU A 230 2.56 -2.23 14.26
N ALA A 231 1.95 -2.86 15.27
CA ALA A 231 2.11 -4.30 15.52
C ALA A 231 1.62 -5.13 14.32
N TRP A 232 0.46 -4.80 13.73
CA TRP A 232 -0.03 -5.44 12.52
C TRP A 232 0.92 -5.23 11.33
N CYS A 233 1.35 -3.99 11.07
CA CYS A 233 2.24 -3.70 9.95
C CYS A 233 3.58 -4.43 10.08
N VAL A 234 4.18 -4.43 11.27
CA VAL A 234 5.45 -5.14 11.54
C VAL A 234 5.25 -6.65 11.46
N GLY A 235 4.18 -7.18 12.05
CA GLY A 235 3.86 -8.61 12.00
C GLY A 235 3.67 -9.11 10.56
N ILE A 236 2.87 -8.40 9.77
CA ILE A 236 2.68 -8.70 8.34
C ILE A 236 4.02 -8.62 7.61
N LEU A 237 4.82 -7.56 7.84
CA LEU A 237 6.12 -7.38 7.20
C LEU A 237 7.07 -8.56 7.47
N ILE A 238 7.20 -8.97 8.73
CA ILE A 238 8.08 -10.10 9.12
C ILE A 238 7.63 -11.39 8.44
N VAL A 239 6.34 -11.69 8.50
CA VAL A 239 5.78 -12.92 7.92
C VAL A 239 5.94 -12.92 6.40
N THR A 240 5.54 -11.83 5.73
CA THR A 240 5.59 -11.75 4.26
C THR A 240 7.01 -11.73 3.74
N PHE A 241 7.94 -11.04 4.44
CA PHE A 241 9.36 -11.06 4.10
C PHE A 241 9.95 -12.47 4.19
N ALA A 242 9.68 -13.20 5.28
CA ALA A 242 10.17 -14.57 5.45
C ALA A 242 9.63 -15.51 4.36
N PHE A 243 8.33 -15.44 4.06
CA PHE A 243 7.72 -16.23 2.99
C PHE A 243 8.24 -15.86 1.59
N ALA A 244 8.37 -14.56 1.30
CA ALA A 244 8.89 -14.08 0.02
C ALA A 244 10.34 -14.56 -0.21
N MET A 245 11.20 -14.45 0.80
CA MET A 245 12.58 -14.91 0.72
C MET A 245 12.67 -16.42 0.56
N ASN A 246 11.86 -17.20 1.27
CA ASN A 246 11.80 -18.64 1.12
C ASN A 246 11.34 -19.04 -0.31
N THR A 247 10.28 -18.39 -0.82
CA THR A 247 9.79 -18.62 -2.19
C THR A 247 10.86 -18.28 -3.24
N TYR A 248 11.57 -17.19 -3.02
CA TYR A 248 12.66 -16.75 -3.89
C TYR A 248 13.81 -17.77 -3.90
N HIS A 249 14.27 -18.22 -2.73
CA HIS A 249 15.34 -19.21 -2.63
C HIS A 249 14.98 -20.53 -3.32
N ARG A 250 13.74 -21.04 -3.14
CA ARG A 250 13.28 -22.26 -3.80
C ARG A 250 13.20 -22.16 -5.32
N LYS A 251 13.09 -20.97 -5.87
CA LYS A 251 12.95 -20.76 -7.31
C LYS A 251 14.30 -20.57 -8.03
N ILE A 252 15.36 -20.25 -7.26
CA ILE A 252 16.71 -20.00 -7.77
C ILE A 252 17.67 -21.18 -7.49
N SER A 253 17.31 -22.06 -6.53
CA SER A 253 17.97 -23.35 -6.32
C SER A 253 17.54 -24.35 -7.37
#